data_bad2fb336e0dcfcbb66b731eee2bf1fa
#
_entry.id   bad2fb336e0dcfcbb66b731eee2bf1fa
#
_cell.length_a   1.000
_cell.length_b   1.000
_cell.length_c   1.000
_cell.angle_alpha   90.00
_cell.angle_beta   90.00
_cell.angle_gamma   90.00
#
_symmetry.space_group_name_H-M   'P 1'
#
loop_
_entity.id
_entity.type
_entity.pdbx_description
1 polymer ?
#
loop_
_entity_poly.entity_id
_entity_poly.type
_entity_poly.pdbx_seq_one_letter_code
_entity_poly.pdbx_strand_id
1 'polypeptide(L)'
;MKPYLISDLEIISAGAEGKAIGKVDGLVVFVPFVVPGDVVDVEVYKKKKGYAEARLVAIKSYSPHRVDTQCPHFGLCGGCKWQALDYQQQLLYKQQQVEDNFAHLGKFDFPPLQPILASENIFYYRNKLEYTFSNLRWLDDEDMTLQKNGKTIEPRGLGFHIPGKFDKVLDIKHCALQEDPSNELRNRVKEYAIAQNLSFYNIRNHEGLLRNIVIRTSSTGEIMVIVVFTEKSEKTMSLMQFIKDEFPQITSLQYVINTKLNDSITDLEVHLYSGKDFIVDTMEDLTFKIGPVSFYQTNSQQAYRLYSIAREFAQISSEDVVYDLYTGTGTIANFVARQAKKVVGIEYVDAAIEDAKINSEYNKIKNTVFYAGDMKDVLNRDFICQNGTPNIVITDPPRAGMHATVIDRLLEMEPKRIVYISCNPATQARDITLLDAKYKVEKVQPVDMFPHTQHVENVALLVKR
;
A
#
# COMPACT_ATOMS: atom_id res chain seq x y z
N MET A 1 10.88 -32.55 0.84
CA MET A 1 9.77 -33.31 0.21
C MET A 1 9.96 -33.23 -1.30
N LYS A 2 9.81 -34.34 -2.04
CA LYS A 2 9.77 -34.28 -3.52
C LYS A 2 8.45 -33.64 -3.94
N PRO A 3 8.45 -32.73 -4.91
CA PRO A 3 7.20 -32.20 -5.47
C PRO A 3 6.33 -33.32 -6.04
N TYR A 4 5.01 -33.15 -5.96
CA TYR A 4 4.05 -34.13 -6.52
C TYR A 4 2.85 -33.40 -7.12
N LEU A 5 2.21 -34.03 -8.11
CA LEU A 5 1.08 -33.48 -8.84
C LEU A 5 -0.24 -33.79 -8.12
N ILE A 6 -1.15 -32.84 -8.10
CA ILE A 6 -2.58 -33.01 -7.84
C ILE A 6 -3.31 -32.59 -9.12
N SER A 7 -4.07 -33.50 -9.68
CA SER A 7 -4.89 -33.24 -10.87
C SER A 7 -6.30 -32.89 -10.48
N ASP A 8 -6.97 -32.11 -11.35
CA ASP A 8 -8.38 -31.75 -11.26
C ASP A 8 -8.78 -31.12 -9.90
N LEU A 9 -7.89 -30.31 -9.32
CA LEU A 9 -8.17 -29.58 -8.08
C LEU A 9 -9.17 -28.46 -8.35
N GLU A 10 -10.33 -28.53 -7.75
CA GLU A 10 -11.32 -27.44 -7.78
C GLU A 10 -10.88 -26.31 -6.83
N ILE A 11 -10.89 -25.08 -7.32
CA ILE A 11 -10.61 -23.88 -6.55
C ILE A 11 -11.93 -23.33 -6.00
N ILE A 12 -12.06 -23.38 -4.67
CA ILE A 12 -13.33 -23.11 -3.98
C ILE A 12 -13.48 -21.72 -3.40
N SER A 13 -12.35 -21.01 -3.11
CA SER A 13 -12.44 -19.66 -2.54
C SER A 13 -11.13 -18.88 -2.73
N ALA A 14 -11.20 -17.57 -2.51
CA ALA A 14 -10.05 -16.73 -2.33
C ALA A 14 -9.51 -16.87 -0.89
N GLY A 15 -8.20 -16.92 -0.73
CA GLY A 15 -7.55 -17.09 0.55
C GLY A 15 -6.62 -15.95 0.91
N ALA A 16 -5.95 -16.10 2.03
CA ALA A 16 -4.97 -15.15 2.53
C ALA A 16 -3.83 -14.89 1.53
N GLU A 17 -3.23 -13.71 1.59
CA GLU A 17 -2.10 -13.30 0.74
C GLU A 17 -2.41 -13.33 -0.78
N GLY A 18 -3.69 -13.30 -1.15
CA GLY A 18 -4.12 -13.33 -2.55
C GLY A 18 -4.00 -14.68 -3.24
N LYS A 19 -3.69 -15.75 -2.51
CA LYS A 19 -3.73 -17.12 -3.01
C LYS A 19 -5.18 -17.62 -3.00
N ALA A 20 -5.53 -18.46 -3.97
CA ALA A 20 -6.79 -19.17 -3.95
C ALA A 20 -6.67 -20.51 -3.21
N ILE A 21 -7.81 -21.06 -2.80
CA ILE A 21 -7.90 -22.26 -1.97
C ILE A 21 -8.62 -23.36 -2.72
N GLY A 22 -7.96 -24.53 -2.84
CA GLY A 22 -8.61 -25.81 -3.16
C GLY A 22 -8.56 -26.74 -1.97
N LYS A 23 -9.35 -27.81 -2.00
CA LYS A 23 -9.33 -28.87 -0.98
C LYS A 23 -9.30 -30.25 -1.65
N VAL A 24 -8.44 -31.13 -1.14
CA VAL A 24 -8.39 -32.55 -1.55
C VAL A 24 -8.11 -33.41 -0.32
N ASP A 25 -8.92 -34.42 -0.07
CA ASP A 25 -8.79 -35.35 1.06
C ASP A 25 -8.59 -34.67 2.42
N GLY A 26 -9.29 -33.56 2.65
CA GLY A 26 -9.19 -32.76 3.87
C GLY A 26 -7.96 -31.85 3.95
N LEU A 27 -7.05 -31.89 2.95
CA LEU A 27 -5.88 -31.01 2.85
C LEU A 27 -6.27 -29.70 2.14
N VAL A 28 -5.99 -28.57 2.76
CA VAL A 28 -6.11 -27.24 2.14
C VAL A 28 -4.90 -27.01 1.23
N VAL A 29 -5.13 -26.62 -0.02
CA VAL A 29 -4.08 -26.33 -1.01
C VAL A 29 -4.16 -24.88 -1.44
N PHE A 30 -3.11 -24.10 -1.17
CA PHE A 30 -2.99 -22.71 -1.61
C PHE A 30 -2.32 -22.62 -2.97
N VAL A 31 -3.00 -21.98 -3.92
CA VAL A 31 -2.53 -21.84 -5.31
C VAL A 31 -2.60 -20.36 -5.70
N PRO A 32 -1.49 -19.73 -6.13
CA PRO A 32 -1.51 -18.36 -6.62
C PRO A 32 -2.02 -18.27 -8.06
N PHE A 33 -2.56 -17.10 -8.46
CA PHE A 33 -2.95 -16.74 -9.83
C PHE A 33 -4.05 -17.60 -10.46
N VAL A 34 -4.81 -18.31 -9.66
CA VAL A 34 -6.01 -19.02 -10.07
C VAL A 34 -7.24 -18.34 -9.48
N VAL A 35 -8.40 -18.59 -10.07
CA VAL A 35 -9.68 -17.95 -9.74
C VAL A 35 -10.60 -18.99 -9.12
N PRO A 36 -11.34 -18.67 -8.05
CA PRO A 36 -12.37 -19.58 -7.52
C PRO A 36 -13.36 -20.01 -8.62
N GLY A 37 -13.59 -21.32 -8.71
CA GLY A 37 -14.34 -21.96 -9.79
C GLY A 37 -13.46 -22.50 -10.93
N ASP A 38 -12.14 -22.22 -10.97
CA ASP A 38 -11.22 -22.94 -11.85
C ASP A 38 -11.06 -24.39 -11.39
N VAL A 39 -10.88 -25.30 -12.36
CA VAL A 39 -10.36 -26.66 -12.12
C VAL A 39 -8.96 -26.75 -12.68
N VAL A 40 -7.99 -27.12 -11.84
CA VAL A 40 -6.58 -26.96 -12.17
C VAL A 40 -5.74 -28.19 -11.83
N ASP A 41 -4.67 -28.43 -12.60
CA ASP A 41 -3.57 -29.28 -12.19
C ASP A 41 -2.52 -28.43 -11.48
N VAL A 42 -2.04 -28.90 -10.33
CA VAL A 42 -1.08 -28.17 -9.51
C VAL A 42 0.05 -29.06 -9.04
N GLU A 43 1.24 -28.50 -8.93
CA GLU A 43 2.40 -29.17 -8.32
C GLU A 43 2.64 -28.64 -6.91
N VAL A 44 2.48 -29.52 -5.93
CA VAL A 44 2.73 -29.23 -4.52
C VAL A 44 4.26 -29.21 -4.30
N TYR A 45 4.77 -28.07 -3.85
CA TYR A 45 6.20 -27.89 -3.53
C TYR A 45 6.48 -27.76 -2.02
N LYS A 46 5.42 -27.50 -1.21
CA LYS A 46 5.55 -27.39 0.24
C LYS A 46 4.30 -27.94 0.92
N LYS A 47 4.47 -28.79 1.93
CA LYS A 47 3.38 -29.35 2.73
C LYS A 47 3.67 -29.21 4.22
N LYS A 48 2.67 -28.78 4.97
CA LYS A 48 2.66 -28.73 6.43
C LYS A 48 1.46 -29.50 6.97
N LYS A 49 1.36 -29.63 8.30
CA LYS A 49 0.19 -30.26 8.93
C LYS A 49 -1.06 -29.40 8.63
N GLY A 50 -1.98 -29.97 7.82
CA GLY A 50 -3.27 -29.34 7.49
C GLY A 50 -3.28 -28.50 6.20
N TYR A 51 -2.14 -28.10 5.62
CA TYR A 51 -2.12 -27.38 4.36
C TYR A 51 -0.92 -27.66 3.46
N ALA A 52 -1.07 -27.33 2.19
CA ALA A 52 0.00 -27.37 1.19
C ALA A 52 0.06 -26.04 0.41
N GLU A 53 1.23 -25.74 -0.13
CA GLU A 53 1.43 -24.67 -1.12
C GLU A 53 1.81 -25.34 -2.45
N ALA A 54 1.12 -24.91 -3.51
CA ALA A 54 1.28 -25.47 -4.83
C ALA A 54 1.46 -24.36 -5.89
N ARG A 55 2.05 -24.73 -7.02
CA ARG A 55 2.10 -23.88 -8.21
C ARG A 55 1.17 -24.44 -9.28
N LEU A 56 0.57 -23.55 -10.05
CA LEU A 56 -0.26 -23.90 -11.21
C LEU A 56 0.60 -24.62 -12.26
N VAL A 57 0.08 -25.72 -12.78
CA VAL A 57 0.65 -26.47 -13.92
C VAL A 57 -0.22 -26.24 -15.15
N ALA A 58 -1.54 -26.44 -15.03
CA ALA A 58 -2.50 -26.23 -16.11
C ALA A 58 -3.88 -25.87 -15.57
N ILE A 59 -4.65 -25.13 -16.33
CA ILE A 59 -6.07 -24.90 -16.07
C ILE A 59 -6.84 -25.87 -16.98
N LYS A 60 -7.68 -26.72 -16.40
CA LYS A 60 -8.51 -27.70 -17.10
C LYS A 60 -9.86 -27.11 -17.49
N SER A 61 -10.43 -26.33 -16.57
CA SER A 61 -11.70 -25.63 -16.79
C SER A 61 -11.62 -24.25 -16.19
N TYR A 62 -12.06 -23.26 -16.92
CA TYR A 62 -12.08 -21.87 -16.48
C TYR A 62 -13.34 -21.56 -15.66
N SER A 63 -13.15 -20.81 -14.60
CA SER A 63 -14.25 -20.22 -13.82
C SER A 63 -15.08 -19.25 -14.68
N PRO A 64 -16.42 -19.20 -14.48
CA PRO A 64 -17.25 -18.16 -15.11
C PRO A 64 -16.94 -16.75 -14.59
N HIS A 65 -16.22 -16.63 -13.47
CA HIS A 65 -15.78 -15.35 -12.89
C HIS A 65 -14.40 -14.92 -13.34
N ARG A 66 -13.79 -15.66 -14.26
CA ARG A 66 -12.50 -15.29 -14.85
C ARG A 66 -12.68 -14.24 -15.93
N VAL A 67 -11.82 -13.22 -15.90
CA VAL A 67 -11.75 -12.15 -16.90
C VAL A 67 -10.36 -12.05 -17.51
N ASP A 68 -10.29 -11.47 -18.71
CA ASP A 68 -9.01 -11.18 -19.35
C ASP A 68 -8.24 -10.12 -18.58
N THR A 69 -6.93 -10.31 -18.47
CA THR A 69 -6.06 -9.39 -17.75
C THR A 69 -5.50 -8.31 -18.66
N GLN A 70 -5.55 -7.04 -18.24
CA GLN A 70 -4.96 -5.94 -19.00
C GLN A 70 -3.43 -5.87 -18.89
N CYS A 71 -2.88 -6.43 -17.80
CA CYS A 71 -1.45 -6.38 -17.54
C CYS A 71 -0.72 -7.55 -18.20
N PRO A 72 0.24 -7.31 -19.11
CA PRO A 72 1.01 -8.37 -19.75
C PRO A 72 1.91 -9.13 -18.78
N HIS A 73 2.11 -8.59 -17.58
CA HIS A 73 2.96 -9.17 -16.53
C HIS A 73 2.20 -9.90 -15.43
N PHE A 74 0.86 -10.02 -15.57
CA PHE A 74 0.07 -10.76 -14.59
C PHE A 74 0.51 -12.23 -14.52
N GLY A 75 0.59 -12.78 -13.32
CA GLY A 75 1.10 -14.14 -13.09
C GLY A 75 2.60 -14.22 -12.78
N LEU A 76 3.39 -13.21 -13.17
CA LEU A 76 4.81 -13.09 -12.85
C LEU A 76 5.08 -11.95 -11.86
N CYS A 77 4.48 -10.78 -12.09
CA CYS A 77 4.60 -9.63 -11.21
C CYS A 77 3.92 -9.90 -9.85
N GLY A 78 4.60 -9.50 -8.78
CA GLY A 78 4.10 -9.65 -7.40
C GLY A 78 3.02 -8.64 -6.99
N GLY A 79 2.73 -7.62 -7.81
CA GLY A 79 1.83 -6.53 -7.44
C GLY A 79 0.36 -6.94 -7.41
N CYS A 80 -0.21 -7.22 -8.57
CA CYS A 80 -1.61 -7.69 -8.69
C CYS A 80 -1.71 -9.18 -8.44
N LYS A 81 -2.73 -9.60 -7.68
CA LYS A 81 -3.01 -11.02 -7.38
C LYS A 81 -4.31 -11.49 -8.01
N TRP A 82 -5.27 -10.60 -8.21
CA TRP A 82 -6.64 -10.91 -8.58
C TRP A 82 -7.10 -10.28 -9.91
N GLN A 83 -6.18 -9.84 -10.77
CA GLN A 83 -6.56 -9.18 -12.02
C GLN A 83 -7.35 -10.09 -12.98
N ALA A 84 -7.18 -11.42 -12.86
CA ALA A 84 -7.96 -12.38 -13.63
C ALA A 84 -9.34 -12.72 -13.01
N LEU A 85 -9.67 -12.15 -11.84
CA LEU A 85 -10.95 -12.32 -11.16
C LEU A 85 -11.83 -11.10 -11.44
N ASP A 86 -13.10 -11.35 -11.81
CA ASP A 86 -14.11 -10.31 -11.97
C ASP A 86 -14.17 -9.38 -10.76
N TYR A 87 -14.32 -8.08 -11.00
CA TYR A 87 -14.20 -7.08 -9.93
C TYR A 87 -15.30 -7.20 -8.87
N GLN A 88 -16.52 -7.58 -9.26
CA GLN A 88 -17.59 -7.78 -8.30
C GLN A 88 -17.27 -8.97 -7.37
N GLN A 89 -16.64 -10.01 -7.90
CA GLN A 89 -16.18 -11.14 -7.08
C GLN A 89 -15.03 -10.75 -6.16
N GLN A 90 -14.11 -9.86 -6.59
CA GLN A 90 -13.08 -9.32 -5.71
C GLN A 90 -13.72 -8.61 -4.51
N LEU A 91 -14.75 -7.80 -4.74
CA LEU A 91 -15.48 -7.09 -3.68
C LEU A 91 -16.14 -8.06 -2.70
N LEU A 92 -16.81 -9.08 -3.19
CA LEU A 92 -17.44 -10.10 -2.36
C LEU A 92 -16.43 -10.81 -1.46
N TYR A 93 -15.29 -11.23 -1.99
CA TYR A 93 -14.25 -11.89 -1.18
C TYR A 93 -13.61 -10.95 -0.16
N LYS A 94 -13.43 -9.67 -0.48
CA LYS A 94 -12.94 -8.67 0.46
C LYS A 94 -13.92 -8.41 1.60
N GLN A 95 -15.21 -8.29 1.29
CA GLN A 95 -16.25 -8.16 2.30
C GLN A 95 -16.31 -9.39 3.20
N GLN A 96 -16.32 -10.59 2.60
CA GLN A 96 -16.31 -11.85 3.34
C GLN A 96 -15.08 -11.97 4.25
N GLN A 97 -13.91 -11.51 3.79
CA GLN A 97 -12.70 -11.51 4.60
C GLN A 97 -12.87 -10.67 5.88
N VAL A 98 -13.51 -9.51 5.81
CA VAL A 98 -13.78 -8.68 7.01
C VAL A 98 -14.77 -9.41 7.93
N GLU A 99 -15.86 -9.93 7.38
CA GLU A 99 -16.88 -10.64 8.14
C GLU A 99 -16.30 -11.87 8.85
N ASP A 100 -15.54 -12.70 8.14
CA ASP A 100 -14.88 -13.89 8.69
C ASP A 100 -13.90 -13.55 9.83
N ASN A 101 -13.11 -12.50 9.67
CA ASN A 101 -12.18 -12.06 10.72
C ASN A 101 -12.94 -11.59 11.97
N PHE A 102 -14.02 -10.84 11.81
CA PHE A 102 -14.82 -10.36 12.93
C PHE A 102 -15.56 -11.52 13.62
N ALA A 103 -16.15 -12.44 12.85
CA ALA A 103 -16.88 -13.58 13.38
C ALA A 103 -15.98 -14.62 14.06
N HIS A 104 -14.81 -14.92 13.49
CA HIS A 104 -13.98 -16.02 13.98
C HIS A 104 -12.86 -15.61 14.92
N LEU A 105 -12.29 -14.40 14.75
CA LEU A 105 -11.23 -13.87 15.62
C LEU A 105 -11.76 -12.90 16.68
N GLY A 106 -12.82 -12.15 16.33
CA GLY A 106 -13.52 -11.27 17.27
C GLY A 106 -14.34 -12.08 18.29
N LYS A 107 -14.42 -11.58 19.49
CA LYS A 107 -15.26 -12.13 20.58
C LYS A 107 -16.26 -11.07 21.06
N PHE A 108 -16.79 -10.30 20.11
CA PHE A 108 -17.71 -9.19 20.33
C PHE A 108 -18.88 -9.28 19.34
N ASP A 109 -19.99 -8.68 19.71
CA ASP A 109 -21.13 -8.53 18.81
C ASP A 109 -20.92 -7.37 17.84
N PHE A 110 -21.29 -7.55 16.59
CA PHE A 110 -21.23 -6.50 15.57
C PHE A 110 -22.48 -6.52 14.67
N PRO A 111 -22.91 -5.37 14.14
CA PRO A 111 -24.04 -5.32 13.20
C PRO A 111 -23.64 -5.91 11.85
N PRO A 112 -24.63 -6.21 10.97
CA PRO A 112 -24.33 -6.53 9.58
C PRO A 112 -23.41 -5.48 8.95
N LEU A 113 -22.41 -5.92 8.20
CA LEU A 113 -21.50 -5.02 7.50
C LEU A 113 -22.30 -4.20 6.46
N GLN A 114 -21.93 -2.94 6.32
CA GLN A 114 -22.36 -2.16 5.17
C GLN A 114 -21.75 -2.77 3.90
N PRO A 115 -22.41 -2.68 2.73
CA PRO A 115 -21.84 -3.17 1.48
C PRO A 115 -20.48 -2.55 1.23
N ILE A 116 -19.50 -3.35 0.83
CA ILE A 116 -18.14 -2.86 0.58
C ILE A 116 -18.13 -1.67 -0.39
N LEU A 117 -17.43 -0.61 -0.03
CA LEU A 117 -17.28 0.53 -0.91
C LEU A 117 -16.28 0.22 -2.02
N ALA A 118 -16.79 0.07 -3.25
CA ALA A 118 -16.00 -0.20 -4.43
C ALA A 118 -15.11 1.00 -4.80
N SER A 119 -13.95 0.73 -5.42
CA SER A 119 -13.15 1.77 -6.08
C SER A 119 -13.81 2.15 -7.41
N GLU A 120 -13.87 3.45 -7.70
CA GLU A 120 -14.39 3.95 -8.97
C GLU A 120 -13.44 3.59 -10.13
N ASN A 121 -12.15 3.82 -9.93
CA ASN A 121 -11.11 3.42 -10.86
C ASN A 121 -10.47 2.12 -10.37
N ILE A 122 -10.56 1.06 -11.17
CA ILE A 122 -9.93 -0.23 -10.84
C ILE A 122 -8.53 -0.37 -11.47
N PHE A 123 -8.20 0.48 -12.43
CA PHE A 123 -6.87 0.64 -13.05
C PHE A 123 -6.46 2.10 -12.93
N TYR A 124 -5.18 2.38 -13.10
CA TYR A 124 -4.57 3.72 -13.12
C TYR A 124 -4.89 4.57 -11.87
N TYR A 125 -5.14 3.91 -10.74
CA TYR A 125 -5.50 4.56 -9.49
C TYR A 125 -4.29 4.90 -8.59
N ARG A 126 -3.12 4.32 -8.87
CA ARG A 126 -1.94 4.55 -8.03
C ARG A 126 -1.25 5.85 -8.38
N ASN A 127 -1.02 6.65 -7.34
CA ASN A 127 -0.25 7.88 -7.43
C ASN A 127 1.24 7.69 -7.11
N LYS A 128 1.69 6.49 -6.72
CA LYS A 128 3.11 6.19 -6.43
C LYS A 128 3.46 4.77 -6.87
N LEU A 129 4.54 4.64 -7.64
CA LEU A 129 5.22 3.38 -7.90
C LEU A 129 6.74 3.57 -7.74
N GLU A 130 7.39 2.53 -7.24
CA GLU A 130 8.83 2.45 -7.09
C GLU A 130 9.36 1.26 -7.87
N TYR A 131 10.27 1.52 -8.79
CA TYR A 131 10.86 0.50 -9.66
C TYR A 131 12.33 0.31 -9.32
N THR A 132 12.80 -0.93 -9.39
CA THR A 132 14.18 -1.31 -9.10
C THR A 132 14.96 -1.52 -10.38
N PHE A 133 16.14 -0.91 -10.50
CA PHE A 133 17.13 -1.25 -11.50
C PHE A 133 17.88 -2.50 -11.06
N SER A 134 18.00 -3.48 -11.95
CA SER A 134 18.76 -4.71 -11.68
C SER A 134 19.57 -5.13 -12.88
N ASN A 135 20.79 -5.57 -12.64
CA ASN A 135 21.64 -6.23 -13.64
C ASN A 135 21.24 -7.68 -13.92
N LEU A 136 20.22 -8.20 -13.22
CA LEU A 136 19.73 -9.57 -13.30
C LEU A 136 18.22 -9.60 -13.50
N ARG A 137 17.74 -9.20 -14.70
CA ARG A 137 16.33 -9.29 -15.01
C ARG A 137 15.84 -10.74 -15.09
N TRP A 138 14.56 -10.92 -14.83
CA TRP A 138 13.88 -12.18 -15.12
C TRP A 138 13.84 -12.41 -16.62
N LEU A 139 14.22 -13.61 -17.05
CA LEU A 139 14.13 -14.03 -18.45
C LEU A 139 12.84 -14.86 -18.62
N ASP A 140 12.05 -14.49 -19.60
CA ASP A 140 10.86 -15.23 -20.01
C ASP A 140 11.18 -16.37 -20.99
N ASP A 141 10.18 -17.10 -21.45
CA ASP A 141 10.37 -18.24 -22.35
C ASP A 141 10.93 -17.83 -23.72
N GLU A 142 10.61 -16.62 -24.19
CA GLU A 142 11.16 -16.06 -25.42
C GLU A 142 12.65 -15.76 -25.25
N ASP A 143 13.03 -15.08 -24.18
CA ASP A 143 14.43 -14.84 -23.82
C ASP A 143 15.24 -16.15 -23.73
N MET A 144 14.67 -17.15 -23.04
CA MET A 144 15.30 -18.45 -22.89
C MET A 144 15.52 -19.15 -24.24
N THR A 145 14.58 -19.00 -25.15
CA THR A 145 14.66 -19.52 -26.52
C THR A 145 15.74 -18.80 -27.32
N LEU A 146 15.79 -17.46 -27.24
CA LEU A 146 16.82 -16.66 -27.91
C LEU A 146 18.21 -16.99 -27.39
N GLN A 147 18.37 -17.18 -26.08
CA GLN A 147 19.64 -17.55 -25.45
C GLN A 147 20.12 -18.95 -25.92
N LYS A 148 19.20 -19.93 -25.99
CA LYS A 148 19.50 -21.27 -26.53
C LYS A 148 19.97 -21.22 -27.98
N ASN A 149 19.48 -20.24 -28.75
CA ASN A 149 19.85 -20.01 -30.14
C ASN A 149 21.13 -19.14 -30.29
N GLY A 150 21.88 -18.92 -29.20
CA GLY A 150 23.15 -18.20 -29.22
C GLY A 150 23.03 -16.68 -29.30
N LYS A 151 21.83 -16.10 -29.13
CA LYS A 151 21.65 -14.64 -29.10
C LYS A 151 21.99 -14.08 -27.71
N THR A 152 22.68 -12.94 -27.71
CA THR A 152 22.95 -12.20 -26.47
C THR A 152 21.65 -11.53 -26.00
N ILE A 153 21.34 -11.72 -24.71
CA ILE A 153 20.17 -11.09 -24.07
C ILE A 153 20.66 -9.97 -23.17
N GLU A 154 20.00 -8.80 -23.25
CA GLU A 154 20.27 -7.70 -22.33
C GLU A 154 19.85 -8.11 -20.90
N PRO A 155 20.81 -8.23 -19.95
CA PRO A 155 20.51 -8.73 -18.60
C PRO A 155 19.93 -7.65 -17.67
N ARG A 156 20.02 -6.37 -18.03
CA ARG A 156 19.55 -5.25 -17.22
C ARG A 156 18.04 -5.06 -17.36
N GLY A 157 17.35 -4.85 -16.26
CA GLY A 157 15.91 -4.61 -16.24
C GLY A 157 15.53 -3.54 -15.23
N LEU A 158 14.39 -2.88 -15.48
CA LEU A 158 13.80 -1.90 -14.59
C LEU A 158 12.33 -2.26 -14.32
N GLY A 159 12.02 -2.58 -13.05
CA GLY A 159 10.68 -3.00 -12.70
C GLY A 159 10.55 -3.51 -11.28
N PHE A 160 9.86 -4.64 -11.09
CA PHE A 160 9.54 -5.17 -9.76
C PHE A 160 10.21 -6.51 -9.51
N HIS A 161 10.56 -6.76 -8.25
CA HIS A 161 11.08 -8.06 -7.83
C HIS A 161 10.06 -9.18 -8.07
N ILE A 162 10.55 -10.32 -8.56
CA ILE A 162 9.76 -11.54 -8.68
C ILE A 162 9.49 -12.10 -7.26
N PRO A 163 8.24 -12.47 -6.93
CA PRO A 163 7.91 -13.06 -5.64
C PRO A 163 8.79 -14.26 -5.29
N GLY A 164 9.43 -14.23 -4.13
CA GLY A 164 10.35 -15.28 -3.67
C GLY A 164 11.73 -15.27 -4.33
N LYS A 165 12.04 -14.27 -5.17
CA LYS A 165 13.34 -14.09 -5.83
C LYS A 165 13.87 -12.69 -5.57
N PHE A 166 14.60 -12.52 -4.47
CA PHE A 166 15.08 -11.20 -4.03
C PHE A 166 16.05 -10.54 -5.01
N ASP A 167 16.73 -11.30 -5.84
CA ASP A 167 17.78 -10.86 -6.77
C ASP A 167 17.30 -10.77 -8.23
N LYS A 168 16.03 -11.06 -8.52
CA LYS A 168 15.49 -11.03 -9.87
C LYS A 168 14.40 -9.98 -10.00
N VAL A 169 14.55 -9.13 -10.98
CA VAL A 169 13.59 -8.08 -11.33
C VAL A 169 12.90 -8.43 -12.63
N LEU A 170 11.58 -8.39 -12.62
CA LEU A 170 10.78 -8.43 -13.84
C LEU A 170 10.89 -7.09 -14.55
N ASP A 171 11.38 -7.07 -15.75
CA ASP A 171 11.46 -5.87 -16.59
C ASP A 171 10.05 -5.47 -17.04
N ILE A 172 9.52 -4.39 -16.47
CA ILE A 172 8.14 -3.98 -16.70
C ILE A 172 8.05 -3.14 -17.98
N LYS A 173 7.26 -3.60 -18.94
CA LYS A 173 6.96 -2.86 -20.17
C LYS A 173 5.80 -1.89 -19.99
N HIS A 174 4.75 -2.35 -19.29
CA HIS A 174 3.56 -1.56 -19.00
C HIS A 174 2.97 -1.96 -17.66
N CYS A 175 2.63 -0.98 -16.81
CA CYS A 175 1.90 -1.19 -15.59
C CYS A 175 0.59 -0.41 -15.64
N ALA A 176 -0.54 -1.12 -15.57
CA ALA A 176 -1.87 -0.52 -15.64
C ALA A 176 -2.35 0.05 -14.28
N LEU A 177 -1.48 0.19 -13.27
CA LEU A 177 -1.84 0.75 -11.97
C LEU A 177 -1.57 2.24 -11.82
N GLN A 178 -0.63 2.79 -12.60
CA GLN A 178 -0.30 4.21 -12.59
C GLN A 178 -0.43 4.78 -14.00
N GLU A 179 -1.01 5.97 -14.10
CA GLU A 179 -1.18 6.69 -15.35
C GLU A 179 0.16 7.12 -15.97
N ASP A 180 0.16 7.37 -17.27
CA ASP A 180 1.30 8.00 -17.92
C ASP A 180 1.46 9.47 -17.43
N PRO A 181 2.72 9.97 -17.40
CA PRO A 181 3.87 9.44 -18.14
C PRO A 181 4.68 8.36 -17.39
N SER A 182 4.14 7.66 -16.38
CA SER A 182 4.91 6.72 -15.57
C SER A 182 5.54 5.59 -16.39
N ASN A 183 4.79 5.00 -17.33
CA ASN A 183 5.29 3.92 -18.18
C ASN A 183 6.32 4.44 -19.19
N GLU A 184 6.02 5.55 -19.85
CA GLU A 184 6.91 6.18 -20.81
C GLU A 184 8.23 6.59 -20.14
N LEU A 185 8.14 7.31 -19.02
CA LEU A 185 9.30 7.78 -18.26
C LEU A 185 10.20 6.62 -17.86
N ARG A 186 9.65 5.56 -17.24
CA ARG A 186 10.41 4.37 -16.87
C ARG A 186 11.13 3.75 -18.06
N ASN A 187 10.44 3.55 -19.18
CA ASN A 187 11.00 2.92 -20.37
C ASN A 187 12.10 3.78 -20.99
N ARG A 188 11.88 5.08 -21.14
CA ARG A 188 12.88 6.02 -21.72
C ARG A 188 14.12 6.14 -20.83
N VAL A 189 13.93 6.19 -19.49
CA VAL A 189 15.05 6.19 -18.54
C VAL A 189 15.87 4.90 -18.65
N LYS A 190 15.22 3.74 -18.76
CA LYS A 190 15.93 2.47 -18.98
C LYS A 190 16.70 2.46 -20.30
N GLU A 191 16.08 2.86 -21.40
CA GLU A 191 16.70 2.92 -22.73
C GLU A 191 17.93 3.81 -22.72
N TYR A 192 17.81 5.02 -22.17
CA TYR A 192 18.96 5.92 -22.02
C TYR A 192 20.08 5.30 -21.20
N ALA A 193 19.75 4.73 -20.03
CA ALA A 193 20.72 4.10 -19.14
C ALA A 193 21.48 2.94 -19.81
N ILE A 194 20.79 2.14 -20.64
CA ILE A 194 21.40 1.06 -21.43
C ILE A 194 22.31 1.66 -22.53
N ALA A 195 21.83 2.66 -23.27
CA ALA A 195 22.57 3.30 -24.36
C ALA A 195 23.85 4.00 -23.86
N GLN A 196 23.81 4.61 -22.69
CA GLN A 196 24.96 5.25 -22.03
C GLN A 196 25.80 4.26 -21.22
N ASN A 197 25.49 2.97 -21.30
CA ASN A 197 26.17 1.89 -20.55
C ASN A 197 26.30 2.19 -19.04
N LEU A 198 25.25 2.73 -18.43
CA LEU A 198 25.18 2.89 -16.99
C LEU A 198 25.00 1.53 -16.32
N SER A 199 25.69 1.31 -15.19
CA SER A 199 25.58 0.05 -14.45
C SER A 199 24.30 0.04 -13.59
N PHE A 200 23.53 -1.05 -13.67
CA PHE A 200 22.39 -1.31 -12.83
C PHE A 200 22.84 -2.05 -11.58
N TYR A 201 22.18 -1.81 -10.46
CA TYR A 201 22.58 -2.34 -9.18
C TYR A 201 22.50 -3.88 -9.13
N ASN A 202 23.55 -4.48 -8.58
CA ASN A 202 23.60 -5.90 -8.26
C ASN A 202 23.42 -6.08 -6.76
N ILE A 203 22.27 -6.57 -6.34
CA ILE A 203 21.95 -6.74 -4.92
C ILE A 203 22.78 -7.82 -4.22
N ARG A 204 23.47 -8.71 -4.97
CA ARG A 204 24.34 -9.75 -4.40
C ARG A 204 25.73 -9.22 -4.07
N ASN A 205 26.27 -8.37 -4.96
CA ASN A 205 27.63 -7.84 -4.83
C ASN A 205 27.63 -6.43 -4.25
N HIS A 206 26.43 -5.78 -4.19
CA HIS A 206 26.26 -4.38 -3.77
C HIS A 206 27.01 -3.38 -4.65
N GLU A 207 27.06 -3.65 -5.95
CA GLU A 207 27.75 -2.86 -6.96
C GLU A 207 26.78 -2.37 -8.04
N GLY A 208 27.10 -1.26 -8.68
CA GLY A 208 26.28 -0.66 -9.74
C GLY A 208 25.75 0.70 -9.33
N LEU A 209 25.51 1.55 -10.33
CA LEU A 209 25.20 2.96 -10.17
C LEU A 209 23.73 3.23 -9.86
N LEU A 210 22.81 2.59 -10.63
CA LEU A 210 21.37 2.85 -10.60
C LEU A 210 20.68 1.86 -9.67
N ARG A 211 19.95 2.34 -8.66
CA ARG A 211 19.22 1.51 -7.70
C ARG A 211 17.72 1.49 -7.94
N ASN A 212 17.06 2.62 -7.73
CA ASN A 212 15.61 2.71 -7.81
C ASN A 212 15.19 3.99 -8.55
N ILE A 213 13.97 3.98 -9.08
CA ILE A 213 13.26 5.18 -9.51
C ILE A 213 11.87 5.18 -8.89
N VAL A 214 11.53 6.26 -8.21
CA VAL A 214 10.21 6.49 -7.65
C VAL A 214 9.49 7.52 -8.50
N ILE A 215 8.28 7.20 -8.94
CA ILE A 215 7.43 8.10 -9.71
C ILE A 215 6.18 8.36 -8.88
N ARG A 216 5.92 9.63 -8.57
CA ARG A 216 4.68 10.08 -7.92
C ARG A 216 3.93 11.01 -8.84
N THR A 217 2.62 10.84 -8.89
CA THR A 217 1.68 11.73 -9.57
C THR A 217 0.69 12.25 -8.53
N SER A 218 -0.01 13.33 -8.82
CA SER A 218 -1.05 13.87 -7.95
C SER A 218 -2.32 14.20 -8.73
N SER A 219 -3.43 14.39 -8.03
CA SER A 219 -4.71 14.79 -8.62
C SER A 219 -4.65 16.16 -9.30
N THR A 220 -3.65 16.98 -8.96
CA THR A 220 -3.40 18.29 -9.58
C THR A 220 -2.60 18.22 -10.88
N GLY A 221 -2.19 17.02 -11.31
CA GLY A 221 -1.34 16.80 -12.49
C GLY A 221 0.15 17.04 -12.23
N GLU A 222 0.58 17.32 -10.99
CA GLU A 222 1.99 17.45 -10.65
C GLU A 222 2.68 16.08 -10.58
N ILE A 223 3.95 16.04 -11.02
CA ILE A 223 4.76 14.82 -11.13
C ILE A 223 6.05 15.00 -10.35
N MET A 224 6.37 14.04 -9.48
CA MET A 224 7.65 13.95 -8.80
C MET A 224 8.39 12.69 -9.25
N VAL A 225 9.66 12.85 -9.58
CA VAL A 225 10.56 11.74 -9.91
C VAL A 225 11.76 11.80 -8.99
N ILE A 226 12.07 10.67 -8.36
CA ILE A 226 13.24 10.52 -7.49
C ILE A 226 14.08 9.38 -8.03
N VAL A 227 15.33 9.65 -8.40
CA VAL A 227 16.26 8.60 -8.84
C VAL A 227 17.25 8.32 -7.71
N VAL A 228 17.42 7.03 -7.39
CA VAL A 228 18.33 6.59 -6.34
C VAL A 228 19.58 6.02 -6.97
N PHE A 229 20.73 6.60 -6.60
CA PHE A 229 22.05 6.24 -7.08
C PHE A 229 22.92 5.70 -5.93
N THR A 230 24.00 5.00 -6.25
CA THR A 230 25.02 4.63 -5.26
C THR A 230 26.06 5.73 -5.05
N GLU A 231 26.28 6.59 -6.05
CA GLU A 231 27.23 7.71 -5.99
C GLU A 231 26.78 8.87 -6.87
N LYS A 232 27.32 10.06 -6.60
CA LYS A 232 27.18 11.23 -7.46
C LYS A 232 28.36 11.29 -8.45
N SER A 233 28.07 11.34 -9.75
CA SER A 233 29.07 11.36 -10.81
C SER A 233 28.54 12.14 -12.01
N GLU A 234 29.38 12.42 -13.00
CA GLU A 234 28.95 13.03 -14.26
C GLU A 234 27.87 12.17 -14.96
N LYS A 235 27.98 10.85 -14.87
CA LYS A 235 27.00 9.91 -15.45
C LYS A 235 25.63 10.03 -14.79
N THR A 236 25.58 10.16 -13.46
CA THR A 236 24.31 10.35 -12.74
C THR A 236 23.67 11.69 -13.10
N MET A 237 24.47 12.75 -13.18
CA MET A 237 23.98 14.08 -13.57
C MET A 237 23.54 14.14 -15.03
N SER A 238 24.18 13.40 -15.92
CA SER A 238 23.76 13.25 -17.33
C SER A 238 22.38 12.56 -17.44
N LEU A 239 22.11 11.54 -16.64
CA LEU A 239 20.78 10.92 -16.58
C LEU A 239 19.73 11.90 -16.05
N MET A 240 20.04 12.66 -14.99
CA MET A 240 19.13 13.67 -14.45
C MET A 240 18.82 14.76 -15.47
N GLN A 241 19.82 15.18 -16.26
CA GLN A 241 19.63 16.16 -17.32
C GLN A 241 18.76 15.58 -18.45
N PHE A 242 18.99 14.32 -18.87
CA PHE A 242 18.16 13.64 -19.85
C PHE A 242 16.69 13.60 -19.39
N ILE A 243 16.42 13.20 -18.13
CA ILE A 243 15.05 13.16 -17.62
C ILE A 243 14.40 14.54 -17.65
N LYS A 244 15.13 15.58 -17.25
CA LYS A 244 14.65 16.97 -17.28
C LYS A 244 14.28 17.44 -18.69
N ASP A 245 15.10 17.12 -19.67
CA ASP A 245 14.94 17.59 -21.04
C ASP A 245 13.84 16.81 -21.78
N GLU A 246 13.76 15.50 -21.55
CA GLU A 246 12.77 14.61 -22.18
C GLU A 246 11.36 14.79 -21.57
N PHE A 247 11.30 15.11 -20.26
CA PHE A 247 10.03 15.23 -19.53
C PHE A 247 9.91 16.59 -18.84
N PRO A 248 9.74 17.69 -19.61
CA PRO A 248 9.67 19.05 -19.04
C PRO A 248 8.44 19.28 -18.17
N GLN A 249 7.44 18.41 -18.20
CA GLN A 249 6.26 18.45 -17.34
C GLN A 249 6.53 17.97 -15.89
N ILE A 250 7.70 17.42 -15.57
CA ILE A 250 8.06 17.02 -14.21
C ILE A 250 8.13 18.24 -13.31
N THR A 251 7.27 18.29 -12.30
CA THR A 251 7.20 19.38 -11.32
C THR A 251 8.37 19.34 -10.34
N SER A 252 8.79 18.12 -9.96
CA SER A 252 9.80 17.87 -8.93
C SER A 252 10.73 16.75 -9.38
N LEU A 253 11.94 17.09 -9.79
CA LEU A 253 12.97 16.13 -10.15
C LEU A 253 14.06 16.10 -9.09
N GLN A 254 14.24 14.97 -8.44
CA GLN A 254 15.10 14.81 -7.28
C GLN A 254 15.99 13.57 -7.41
N TYR A 255 17.04 13.49 -6.61
CA TYR A 255 17.87 12.29 -6.51
C TYR A 255 18.35 12.06 -5.08
N VAL A 256 18.71 10.81 -4.78
CA VAL A 256 19.24 10.36 -3.50
C VAL A 256 20.49 9.53 -3.76
N ILE A 257 21.51 9.73 -2.92
CA ILE A 257 22.68 8.85 -2.88
C ILE A 257 22.49 7.85 -1.74
N ASN A 258 22.29 6.59 -2.11
CA ASN A 258 22.08 5.49 -1.16
C ASN A 258 23.22 4.47 -1.26
N THR A 259 24.14 4.53 -0.33
CA THR A 259 25.26 3.59 -0.18
C THR A 259 24.95 2.43 0.78
N LYS A 260 23.73 2.41 1.38
CA LYS A 260 23.31 1.35 2.30
C LYS A 260 23.00 0.05 1.55
N LEU A 261 22.91 -1.04 2.30
CA LEU A 261 22.55 -2.35 1.75
C LEU A 261 21.04 -2.49 1.48
N ASN A 262 20.20 -1.66 2.08
CA ASN A 262 18.75 -1.63 1.87
C ASN A 262 18.31 -0.48 0.96
N ASP A 263 17.07 -0.51 0.49
CA ASP A 263 16.53 0.48 -0.44
C ASP A 263 15.80 1.65 0.24
N SER A 264 15.72 1.67 1.59
CA SER A 264 15.08 2.78 2.31
C SER A 264 15.84 4.10 2.09
N ILE A 265 15.10 5.15 1.74
CA ILE A 265 15.62 6.50 1.56
C ILE A 265 15.13 7.48 2.63
N THR A 266 14.35 7.02 3.62
CA THR A 266 13.68 7.89 4.61
C THR A 266 14.62 8.61 5.56
N ASP A 267 15.83 8.09 5.74
CA ASP A 267 16.91 8.61 6.58
C ASP A 267 18.08 9.19 5.77
N LEU A 268 17.88 9.42 4.46
CA LEU A 268 18.89 9.96 3.55
C LEU A 268 18.49 11.35 3.07
N GLU A 269 19.52 12.15 2.75
CA GLU A 269 19.33 13.47 2.15
C GLU A 269 18.77 13.32 0.72
N VAL A 270 17.69 14.05 0.45
CA VAL A 270 17.10 14.15 -0.88
C VAL A 270 17.54 15.45 -1.52
N HIS A 271 18.17 15.37 -2.69
CA HIS A 271 18.71 16.51 -3.40
C HIS A 271 17.76 16.93 -4.53
N LEU A 272 17.35 18.19 -4.52
CA LEU A 272 16.58 18.78 -5.62
C LEU A 272 17.50 18.99 -6.83
N TYR A 273 17.12 18.44 -7.99
CA TYR A 273 17.81 18.67 -9.25
C TYR A 273 17.14 19.78 -10.07
N SER A 274 15.80 19.76 -10.17
CA SER A 274 15.04 20.75 -10.92
C SER A 274 13.60 20.85 -10.41
N GLY A 275 13.00 22.02 -10.48
CA GLY A 275 11.62 22.29 -10.11
C GLY A 275 11.44 22.55 -8.62
N LYS A 276 10.35 22.04 -8.04
CA LYS A 276 10.00 22.17 -6.62
C LYS A 276 10.52 20.96 -5.83
N ASP A 277 10.71 21.13 -4.52
CA ASP A 277 11.09 20.03 -3.61
C ASP A 277 9.89 19.17 -3.14
N PHE A 278 8.68 19.45 -3.63
CA PHE A 278 7.44 18.76 -3.31
C PHE A 278 6.48 18.78 -4.50
N ILE A 279 5.41 17.99 -4.40
CA ILE A 279 4.19 18.10 -5.19
C ILE A 279 3.00 18.33 -4.26
N VAL A 280 1.86 18.76 -4.81
CA VAL A 280 0.63 18.93 -4.03
C VAL A 280 -0.47 18.01 -4.53
N ASP A 281 -1.29 17.54 -3.61
CA ASP A 281 -2.55 16.85 -3.90
C ASP A 281 -3.70 17.57 -3.20
N THR A 282 -4.93 17.38 -3.67
CA THR A 282 -6.10 18.06 -3.13
C THR A 282 -7.14 17.08 -2.61
N MET A 283 -7.84 17.49 -1.54
CA MET A 283 -8.96 16.76 -0.99
C MET A 283 -10.01 17.76 -0.53
N GLU A 284 -11.15 17.81 -1.22
CA GLU A 284 -12.11 18.92 -1.10
C GLU A 284 -11.41 20.28 -1.36
N ASP A 285 -11.49 21.21 -0.44
CA ASP A 285 -10.82 22.51 -0.49
C ASP A 285 -9.47 22.54 0.25
N LEU A 286 -8.98 21.37 0.67
CA LEU A 286 -7.67 21.21 1.30
C LEU A 286 -6.61 20.85 0.28
N THR A 287 -5.43 21.43 0.46
CA THR A 287 -4.23 21.13 -0.32
C THR A 287 -3.16 20.50 0.58
N PHE A 288 -2.64 19.37 0.18
CA PHE A 288 -1.61 18.66 0.92
C PHE A 288 -0.28 18.72 0.19
N LYS A 289 0.74 19.25 0.87
CA LYS A 289 2.13 19.19 0.43
C LYS A 289 2.67 17.78 0.65
N ILE A 290 3.23 17.18 -0.41
CA ILE A 290 3.77 15.83 -0.41
C ILE A 290 5.26 15.91 -0.75
N GLY A 291 6.10 15.66 0.23
CA GLY A 291 7.53 15.55 0.05
C GLY A 291 7.98 14.20 -0.54
N PRO A 292 9.26 14.06 -0.88
CA PRO A 292 9.79 12.84 -1.49
C PRO A 292 9.67 11.60 -0.61
N VAL A 293 9.80 11.76 0.70
CA VAL A 293 9.72 10.66 1.68
C VAL A 293 8.41 10.65 2.47
N SER A 294 7.53 11.63 2.27
CA SER A 294 6.24 11.72 2.96
C SER A 294 5.36 10.51 2.63
N PHE A 295 4.71 9.95 3.66
CA PHE A 295 3.64 8.99 3.45
C PHE A 295 2.39 9.73 2.97
N TYR A 296 1.79 9.25 1.91
CA TYR A 296 0.49 9.67 1.41
C TYR A 296 -0.20 8.46 0.78
N GLN A 297 -1.50 8.31 0.96
CA GLN A 297 -2.26 7.16 0.44
C GLN A 297 -2.10 7.06 -1.08
N THR A 298 -1.75 5.86 -1.55
CA THR A 298 -1.38 5.66 -2.95
C THR A 298 -2.56 5.59 -3.92
N ASN A 299 -3.80 5.64 -3.42
CA ASN A 299 -5.03 5.84 -4.17
C ASN A 299 -5.74 7.05 -3.54
N SER A 300 -5.46 8.26 -4.02
CA SER A 300 -5.95 9.52 -3.44
C SER A 300 -7.48 9.61 -3.48
N GLN A 301 -8.09 9.19 -4.58
CA GLN A 301 -9.54 9.25 -4.76
C GLN A 301 -10.26 8.34 -3.75
N GLN A 302 -9.77 7.13 -3.59
CA GLN A 302 -10.38 6.19 -2.64
C GLN A 302 -10.04 6.53 -1.18
N ALA A 303 -8.87 7.16 -0.93
CA ALA A 303 -8.52 7.69 0.38
C ALA A 303 -9.49 8.79 0.83
N TYR A 304 -9.88 9.69 -0.08
CA TYR A 304 -10.91 10.69 0.20
C TYR A 304 -12.22 10.03 0.65
N ARG A 305 -12.67 8.98 -0.05
CA ARG A 305 -13.89 8.25 0.31
C ARG A 305 -13.76 7.53 1.65
N LEU A 306 -12.62 6.91 1.91
CA LEU A 306 -12.30 6.26 3.20
C LEU A 306 -12.37 7.26 4.36
N TYR A 307 -11.74 8.43 4.20
CA TYR A 307 -11.73 9.47 5.22
C TYR A 307 -13.08 10.15 5.37
N SER A 308 -13.88 10.23 4.30
CA SER A 308 -15.27 10.71 4.35
C SER A 308 -16.15 9.80 5.20
N ILE A 309 -16.00 8.47 5.10
CA ILE A 309 -16.66 7.50 5.98
C ILE A 309 -16.21 7.70 7.42
N ALA A 310 -14.90 7.83 7.66
CA ALA A 310 -14.37 8.04 9.00
C ALA A 310 -14.93 9.34 9.64
N ARG A 311 -14.99 10.43 8.88
CA ARG A 311 -15.58 11.70 9.28
C ARG A 311 -17.09 11.58 9.58
N GLU A 312 -17.83 10.87 8.72
CA GLU A 312 -19.26 10.59 8.94
C GLU A 312 -19.47 9.78 10.22
N PHE A 313 -18.70 8.72 10.43
CA PHE A 313 -18.80 7.87 11.62
C PHE A 313 -18.43 8.64 12.90
N ALA A 314 -17.45 9.52 12.82
CA ALA A 314 -17.02 10.36 13.94
C ALA A 314 -18.13 11.30 14.43
N GLN A 315 -19.01 11.81 13.55
CA GLN A 315 -20.09 12.76 13.90
C GLN A 315 -19.58 13.91 14.76
N ILE A 316 -18.54 14.58 14.29
CA ILE A 316 -17.82 15.63 15.01
C ILE A 316 -18.69 16.88 15.11
N SER A 317 -18.69 17.52 16.28
CA SER A 317 -19.29 18.84 16.52
C SER A 317 -18.23 19.89 16.87
N SER A 318 -18.60 21.17 16.79
CA SER A 318 -17.72 22.30 17.11
C SER A 318 -17.24 22.34 18.57
N GLU A 319 -17.80 21.53 19.45
CA GLU A 319 -17.42 21.43 20.87
C GLU A 319 -16.46 20.26 21.13
N ASP A 320 -16.24 19.38 20.14
CA ASP A 320 -15.49 18.16 20.36
C ASP A 320 -13.96 18.37 20.25
N VAL A 321 -13.27 17.73 21.18
CA VAL A 321 -11.82 17.48 21.09
C VAL A 321 -11.61 16.12 20.41
N VAL A 322 -10.93 16.12 19.30
CA VAL A 322 -10.64 14.93 18.49
C VAL A 322 -9.17 14.57 18.62
N TYR A 323 -8.88 13.31 18.89
CA TYR A 323 -7.51 12.79 18.77
C TYR A 323 -7.39 11.96 17.49
N ASP A 324 -6.37 12.26 16.68
CA ASP A 324 -5.99 11.51 15.47
C ASP A 324 -4.70 10.75 15.80
N LEU A 325 -4.86 9.45 16.07
CA LEU A 325 -3.76 8.58 16.46
C LEU A 325 -3.15 7.92 15.19
N TYR A 326 -1.82 7.95 15.11
CA TYR A 326 -1.06 7.57 13.90
C TYR A 326 -1.34 8.54 12.75
N THR A 327 -1.28 9.85 13.06
CA THR A 327 -1.74 10.92 12.17
C THR A 327 -0.95 11.07 10.86
N GLY A 328 0.27 10.45 10.77
CA GLY A 328 1.14 10.59 9.62
C GLY A 328 1.42 12.06 9.28
N THR A 329 1.22 12.47 8.04
CA THR A 329 1.36 13.85 7.57
C THR A 329 0.16 14.75 7.91
N GLY A 330 -0.66 14.34 8.87
CA GLY A 330 -1.81 15.11 9.36
C GLY A 330 -3.00 15.13 8.41
N THR A 331 -3.12 14.18 7.49
CA THR A 331 -4.18 14.19 6.48
C THR A 331 -5.56 14.11 7.11
N ILE A 332 -5.81 13.12 7.98
CA ILE A 332 -7.10 12.96 8.67
C ILE A 332 -7.34 14.12 9.62
N ALA A 333 -6.33 14.51 10.43
CA ALA A 333 -6.43 15.61 11.36
C ALA A 333 -6.88 16.90 10.68
N ASN A 334 -6.26 17.29 9.56
CA ASN A 334 -6.62 18.46 8.79
C ASN A 334 -8.01 18.32 8.12
N PHE A 335 -8.33 17.12 7.64
CA PHE A 335 -9.60 16.84 6.97
C PHE A 335 -10.82 17.03 7.90
N VAL A 336 -10.66 16.75 9.19
CA VAL A 336 -11.74 16.88 10.18
C VAL A 336 -11.68 18.17 10.99
N ALA A 337 -10.59 18.92 10.93
CA ALA A 337 -10.32 20.05 11.82
C ALA A 337 -11.40 21.13 11.81
N ARG A 338 -11.99 21.44 10.64
CA ARG A 338 -13.01 22.50 10.52
C ARG A 338 -14.31 22.18 11.26
N GLN A 339 -14.55 20.92 11.59
CA GLN A 339 -15.75 20.50 12.32
C GLN A 339 -15.53 20.42 13.83
N ALA A 340 -14.25 20.41 14.29
CA ALA A 340 -13.86 20.18 15.66
C ALA A 340 -13.50 21.48 16.39
N LYS A 341 -13.62 21.49 17.71
CA LYS A 341 -13.04 22.52 18.58
C LYS A 341 -11.53 22.48 18.54
N LYS A 342 -10.95 21.30 18.64
CA LYS A 342 -9.50 21.04 18.63
C LYS A 342 -9.24 19.65 18.08
N VAL A 343 -8.18 19.52 17.28
CA VAL A 343 -7.67 18.22 16.84
C VAL A 343 -6.23 18.04 17.33
N VAL A 344 -5.95 16.91 17.93
CA VAL A 344 -4.62 16.56 18.44
C VAL A 344 -4.11 15.34 17.65
N GLY A 345 -3.09 15.55 16.83
CA GLY A 345 -2.44 14.49 16.06
C GLY A 345 -1.19 13.96 16.77
N ILE A 346 -1.00 12.65 16.79
CA ILE A 346 0.17 12.00 17.36
C ILE A 346 0.76 11.03 16.34
N GLU A 347 2.08 11.11 16.13
CA GLU A 347 2.82 10.28 15.17
C GLU A 347 4.22 9.98 15.70
N TYR A 348 4.74 8.78 15.39
CA TYR A 348 6.07 8.37 15.80
C TYR A 348 7.20 9.08 15.02
N VAL A 349 6.96 9.40 13.75
CA VAL A 349 7.97 9.93 12.83
C VAL A 349 8.00 11.45 12.88
N ASP A 350 9.08 12.04 13.40
CA ASP A 350 9.25 13.51 13.52
C ASP A 350 9.02 14.24 12.18
N ALA A 351 9.57 13.73 11.09
CA ALA A 351 9.45 14.36 9.77
C ALA A 351 7.97 14.40 9.30
N ALA A 352 7.18 13.40 9.63
CA ALA A 352 5.76 13.39 9.30
C ALA A 352 4.99 14.44 10.12
N ILE A 353 5.38 14.68 11.36
CA ILE A 353 4.80 15.75 12.19
C ILE A 353 5.13 17.14 11.62
N GLU A 354 6.35 17.36 11.13
CA GLU A 354 6.67 18.62 10.45
C GLU A 354 5.83 18.81 9.18
N ASP A 355 5.65 17.76 8.37
CA ASP A 355 4.74 17.79 7.23
C ASP A 355 3.29 18.10 7.67
N ALA A 356 2.81 17.51 8.78
CA ALA A 356 1.48 17.77 9.31
C ALA A 356 1.27 19.23 9.71
N LYS A 357 2.26 19.85 10.35
CA LYS A 357 2.23 21.29 10.70
C LYS A 357 2.21 22.17 9.45
N ILE A 358 3.09 21.87 8.48
CA ILE A 358 3.13 22.58 7.18
C ILE A 358 1.78 22.48 6.48
N ASN A 359 1.15 21.31 6.45
CA ASN A 359 -0.14 21.10 5.85
C ASN A 359 -1.25 21.89 6.55
N SER A 360 -1.22 22.00 7.88
CA SER A 360 -2.15 22.83 8.63
C SER A 360 -1.99 24.33 8.31
N GLU A 361 -0.74 24.81 8.27
CA GLU A 361 -0.45 26.21 7.91
C GLU A 361 -0.87 26.53 6.48
N TYR A 362 -0.57 25.63 5.52
CA TYR A 362 -0.93 25.78 4.12
C TYR A 362 -2.44 25.92 3.95
N ASN A 363 -3.23 25.19 4.73
CA ASN A 363 -4.69 25.22 4.73
C ASN A 363 -5.30 26.25 5.71
N LYS A 364 -4.46 27.06 6.38
CA LYS A 364 -4.87 28.08 7.36
C LYS A 364 -5.70 27.50 8.52
N ILE A 365 -5.44 26.24 8.88
CA ILE A 365 -6.06 25.54 10.01
C ILE A 365 -5.30 25.94 11.29
N LYS A 366 -6.03 26.37 12.33
CA LYS A 366 -5.45 26.92 13.56
C LYS A 366 -5.77 26.10 14.81
N ASN A 367 -6.63 25.11 14.69
CA ASN A 367 -7.12 24.29 15.80
C ASN A 367 -6.55 22.87 15.81
N THR A 368 -5.49 22.62 15.06
CA THR A 368 -4.71 21.39 15.09
C THR A 368 -3.44 21.56 15.92
N VAL A 369 -3.03 20.54 16.67
CA VAL A 369 -1.78 20.48 17.39
C VAL A 369 -1.17 19.10 17.16
N PHE A 370 0.13 19.03 16.85
CA PHE A 370 0.80 17.78 16.50
C PHE A 370 1.96 17.49 17.44
N TYR A 371 2.11 16.22 17.81
CA TYR A 371 3.13 15.72 18.72
C TYR A 371 3.84 14.52 18.09
N ALA A 372 5.18 14.57 18.12
CA ALA A 372 6.03 13.45 17.72
C ALA A 372 6.32 12.56 18.93
N GLY A 373 6.28 11.25 18.71
CA GLY A 373 6.68 10.26 19.71
C GLY A 373 5.90 8.95 19.63
N ASP A 374 6.40 7.94 20.34
CA ASP A 374 5.71 6.65 20.41
C ASP A 374 4.38 6.81 21.14
N MET A 375 3.32 6.36 20.50
CA MET A 375 1.94 6.49 21.00
C MET A 375 1.78 5.98 22.44
N LYS A 376 2.45 4.87 22.77
CA LYS A 376 2.36 4.26 24.11
C LYS A 376 2.98 5.14 25.19
N ASP A 377 3.95 5.99 24.84
CA ASP A 377 4.67 6.85 25.78
C ASP A 377 4.06 8.25 25.85
N VAL A 378 3.65 8.81 24.70
CA VAL A 378 3.06 10.15 24.58
C VAL A 378 1.66 10.18 25.21
N LEU A 379 0.83 9.17 24.96
CA LEU A 379 -0.57 9.15 25.38
C LEU A 379 -0.71 8.81 26.88
N ASN A 380 -0.17 9.67 27.74
CA ASN A 380 -0.21 9.55 29.20
C ASN A 380 -1.18 10.56 29.83
N ARG A 381 -1.36 10.50 31.15
CA ARG A 381 -2.30 11.38 31.88
C ARG A 381 -1.95 12.86 31.78
N ASP A 382 -0.67 13.20 31.85
CA ASP A 382 -0.23 14.60 31.77
C ASP A 382 -0.52 15.18 30.38
N PHE A 383 -0.28 14.41 29.34
CA PHE A 383 -0.63 14.75 27.97
C PHE A 383 -2.14 15.01 27.82
N ILE A 384 -2.97 14.13 28.39
CA ILE A 384 -4.43 14.26 28.35
C ILE A 384 -4.88 15.51 29.12
N CYS A 385 -4.31 15.78 30.29
CA CYS A 385 -4.60 16.99 31.07
C CYS A 385 -4.24 18.27 30.29
N GLN A 386 -3.11 18.27 29.60
CA GLN A 386 -2.65 19.40 28.78
C GLN A 386 -3.51 19.65 27.54
N ASN A 387 -3.94 18.59 26.88
CA ASN A 387 -4.63 18.67 25.59
C ASN A 387 -6.15 18.59 25.67
N GLY A 388 -6.70 18.20 26.83
CA GLY A 388 -8.10 17.90 27.06
C GLY A 388 -8.44 16.44 26.74
N THR A 389 -9.37 15.87 27.49
CA THR A 389 -9.88 14.51 27.23
C THR A 389 -10.60 14.48 25.88
N PRO A 390 -10.25 13.54 24.98
CA PRO A 390 -10.91 13.47 23.68
C PRO A 390 -12.38 13.03 23.82
N ASN A 391 -13.26 13.69 23.06
CA ASN A 391 -14.62 13.22 22.88
C ASN A 391 -14.66 12.10 21.82
N ILE A 392 -13.77 12.20 20.84
CA ILE A 392 -13.69 11.31 19.69
C ILE A 392 -12.22 10.96 19.45
N VAL A 393 -11.97 9.70 19.14
CA VAL A 393 -10.67 9.22 18.66
C VAL A 393 -10.84 8.65 17.26
N ILE A 394 -10.01 9.09 16.32
CA ILE A 394 -9.83 8.46 15.02
C ILE A 394 -8.47 7.80 15.05
N THR A 395 -8.36 6.56 14.62
CA THR A 395 -7.11 5.82 14.65
C THR A 395 -6.93 5.02 13.36
N ASP A 396 -5.73 5.14 12.75
CA ASP A 396 -5.33 4.40 11.54
C ASP A 396 -3.95 3.75 11.77
N PRO A 397 -3.88 2.71 12.63
CA PRO A 397 -2.62 2.11 13.05
C PRO A 397 -1.98 1.27 11.93
N PRO A 398 -0.68 0.94 12.04
CA PRO A 398 0.00 0.05 11.11
C PRO A 398 -0.62 -1.36 11.11
N ARG A 399 -0.22 -2.20 10.14
CA ARG A 399 -0.74 -3.57 9.96
C ARG A 399 -0.73 -4.46 11.22
N ALA A 400 0.13 -4.16 12.19
CA ALA A 400 0.19 -4.87 13.45
C ALA A 400 -0.96 -4.54 14.42
N GLY A 401 -1.77 -3.52 14.12
CA GLY A 401 -2.78 -2.97 15.00
C GLY A 401 -2.20 -2.07 16.08
N MET A 402 -3.01 -1.72 17.09
CA MET A 402 -2.61 -0.91 18.23
C MET A 402 -1.80 -1.71 19.25
N HIS A 403 -0.86 -1.05 19.92
CA HIS A 403 -0.20 -1.61 21.08
C HIS A 403 -1.19 -1.72 22.27
N ALA A 404 -1.06 -2.76 23.10
CA ALA A 404 -1.96 -2.98 24.24
C ALA A 404 -2.07 -1.75 25.16
N THR A 405 -0.96 -1.07 25.45
CA THR A 405 -0.96 0.16 26.24
C THR A 405 -1.82 1.27 25.62
N VAL A 406 -1.88 1.39 24.29
CA VAL A 406 -2.74 2.38 23.61
C VAL A 406 -4.21 2.03 23.84
N ILE A 407 -4.55 0.75 23.74
CA ILE A 407 -5.91 0.25 24.04
C ILE A 407 -6.29 0.54 25.49
N ASP A 408 -5.39 0.27 26.45
CA ASP A 408 -5.61 0.59 27.86
C ASP A 408 -5.87 2.08 28.08
N ARG A 409 -5.12 2.96 27.39
CA ARG A 409 -5.35 4.41 27.43
C ARG A 409 -6.70 4.82 26.84
N LEU A 410 -7.14 4.18 25.76
CA LEU A 410 -8.47 4.42 25.19
C LEU A 410 -9.57 4.02 26.19
N LEU A 411 -9.40 2.90 26.89
CA LEU A 411 -10.31 2.46 27.94
C LEU A 411 -10.28 3.37 29.18
N GLU A 412 -9.14 4.02 29.50
CA GLU A 412 -9.04 5.01 30.57
C GLU A 412 -9.66 6.37 30.20
N MET A 413 -9.41 6.85 28.99
CA MET A 413 -9.93 8.14 28.49
C MET A 413 -11.43 8.12 28.24
N GLU A 414 -11.96 6.97 27.90
CA GLU A 414 -13.38 6.75 27.59
C GLU A 414 -13.99 7.75 26.58
N PRO A 415 -13.38 7.97 25.40
CA PRO A 415 -14.01 8.80 24.38
C PRO A 415 -15.41 8.28 24.05
N LYS A 416 -16.33 9.19 23.70
CA LYS A 416 -17.70 8.81 23.31
C LYS A 416 -17.72 7.90 22.09
N ARG A 417 -16.79 8.13 21.14
CA ARG A 417 -16.64 7.37 19.90
C ARG A 417 -15.18 7.09 19.59
N ILE A 418 -14.94 5.92 19.04
CA ILE A 418 -13.65 5.54 18.42
C ILE A 418 -13.97 5.14 16.98
N VAL A 419 -13.36 5.82 16.01
CA VAL A 419 -13.39 5.44 14.60
C VAL A 419 -12.08 4.74 14.28
N TYR A 420 -12.14 3.44 14.04
CA TYR A 420 -10.99 2.60 13.80
C TYR A 420 -10.88 2.25 12.31
N ILE A 421 -9.92 2.84 11.60
CA ILE A 421 -9.53 2.52 10.23
C ILE A 421 -8.45 1.45 10.28
N SER A 422 -8.51 0.42 9.44
CA SER A 422 -7.49 -0.64 9.45
C SER A 422 -7.34 -1.30 8.09
N CYS A 423 -6.07 -1.47 7.67
CA CYS A 423 -5.70 -2.27 6.51
C CYS A 423 -5.57 -3.78 6.82
N ASN A 424 -5.86 -4.19 8.05
CA ASN A 424 -5.80 -5.59 8.50
C ASN A 424 -6.96 -5.93 9.43
N PRO A 425 -8.07 -6.47 8.90
CA PRO A 425 -9.25 -6.82 9.69
C PRO A 425 -8.98 -7.81 10.83
N ALA A 426 -7.94 -8.65 10.71
CA ALA A 426 -7.61 -9.62 11.76
C ALA A 426 -7.06 -8.94 13.02
N THR A 427 -6.13 -7.98 12.86
CA THR A 427 -5.62 -7.20 13.99
C THR A 427 -6.65 -6.24 14.53
N GLN A 428 -7.50 -5.68 13.67
CA GLN A 428 -8.63 -4.85 14.09
C GLN A 428 -9.61 -5.65 14.97
N ALA A 429 -9.99 -6.87 14.56
CA ALA A 429 -10.85 -7.75 15.37
C ALA A 429 -10.24 -8.07 16.75
N ARG A 430 -8.93 -8.34 16.81
CA ARG A 430 -8.19 -8.52 18.07
C ARG A 430 -8.31 -7.29 18.98
N ASP A 431 -8.05 -6.11 18.43
CA ASP A 431 -8.04 -4.87 19.22
C ASP A 431 -9.45 -4.48 19.67
N ILE A 432 -10.45 -4.65 18.81
CA ILE A 432 -11.87 -4.43 19.18
C ILE A 432 -12.30 -5.38 20.31
N THR A 433 -11.85 -6.63 20.30
CA THR A 433 -12.12 -7.58 21.40
C THR A 433 -11.68 -7.03 22.76
N LEU A 434 -10.54 -6.31 22.80
CA LEU A 434 -10.07 -5.69 24.04
C LEU A 434 -10.88 -4.44 24.40
N LEU A 435 -11.33 -3.68 23.40
CA LEU A 435 -12.17 -2.50 23.60
C LEU A 435 -13.62 -2.83 23.98
N ASP A 436 -14.09 -4.06 23.70
CA ASP A 436 -15.48 -4.49 23.99
C ASP A 436 -15.87 -4.40 25.46
N ALA A 437 -14.88 -4.33 26.36
CA ALA A 437 -15.10 -4.10 27.78
C ALA A 437 -15.91 -2.82 28.08
N LYS A 438 -15.78 -1.77 27.24
CA LYS A 438 -16.47 -0.48 27.42
C LYS A 438 -17.17 0.02 26.16
N TYR A 439 -16.94 -0.60 25.02
CA TYR A 439 -17.45 -0.14 23.71
C TYR A 439 -18.28 -1.23 23.05
N LYS A 440 -19.19 -0.84 22.17
CA LYS A 440 -19.87 -1.72 21.23
C LYS A 440 -19.56 -1.25 19.80
N VAL A 441 -19.47 -2.19 18.88
CA VAL A 441 -19.40 -1.90 17.45
C VAL A 441 -20.79 -1.46 16.97
N GLU A 442 -20.88 -0.28 16.37
CA GLU A 442 -22.15 0.27 15.89
C GLU A 442 -22.27 0.26 14.35
N LYS A 443 -21.15 0.45 13.66
CA LYS A 443 -21.09 0.38 12.18
C LYS A 443 -19.77 -0.26 11.74
N VAL A 444 -19.82 -0.96 10.61
CA VAL A 444 -18.65 -1.53 9.95
C VAL A 444 -18.77 -1.30 8.45
N GLN A 445 -17.77 -0.66 7.85
CA GLN A 445 -17.73 -0.36 6.43
C GLN A 445 -16.41 -0.81 5.81
N PRO A 446 -16.38 -1.94 5.09
CA PRO A 446 -15.24 -2.32 4.26
C PRO A 446 -15.07 -1.36 3.06
N VAL A 447 -13.83 -1.15 2.65
CA VAL A 447 -13.47 -0.27 1.53
C VAL A 447 -12.40 -0.93 0.67
N ASP A 448 -12.64 -0.99 -0.64
CA ASP A 448 -11.61 -1.44 -1.57
C ASP A 448 -10.69 -0.29 -1.98
N MET A 449 -9.57 -0.14 -1.26
CA MET A 449 -8.52 0.83 -1.58
C MET A 449 -7.63 0.39 -2.74
N PHE A 450 -7.49 -0.92 -2.96
CA PHE A 450 -6.49 -1.48 -3.88
C PHE A 450 -7.11 -2.59 -4.75
N PRO A 451 -7.87 -2.24 -5.80
CA PRO A 451 -8.35 -3.20 -6.80
C PRO A 451 -7.26 -4.14 -7.29
N HIS A 452 -7.63 -5.35 -7.68
CA HIS A 452 -6.74 -6.42 -8.15
C HIS A 452 -5.76 -6.96 -7.12
N THR A 453 -5.91 -6.58 -5.86
CA THR A 453 -5.16 -7.13 -4.73
C THR A 453 -6.13 -7.71 -3.68
N GLN A 454 -5.61 -8.51 -2.76
CA GLN A 454 -6.39 -9.05 -1.64
C GLN A 454 -6.58 -8.06 -0.48
N HIS A 455 -5.98 -6.88 -0.57
CA HIS A 455 -6.04 -5.89 0.51
C HIS A 455 -7.44 -5.27 0.60
N VAL A 456 -7.93 -5.14 1.81
CA VAL A 456 -9.18 -4.45 2.16
C VAL A 456 -8.88 -3.51 3.32
N GLU A 457 -9.39 -2.29 3.22
CA GLU A 457 -9.48 -1.38 4.34
C GLU A 457 -10.84 -1.56 5.01
N ASN A 458 -10.91 -1.33 6.31
CA ASN A 458 -12.17 -1.43 7.04
C ASN A 458 -12.28 -0.29 8.07
N VAL A 459 -13.42 0.39 8.08
CA VAL A 459 -13.75 1.43 9.06
C VAL A 459 -14.78 0.87 10.03
N ALA A 460 -14.43 0.82 11.31
CA ALA A 460 -15.36 0.43 12.37
C ALA A 460 -15.66 1.63 13.30
N LEU A 461 -16.93 1.88 13.56
CA LEU A 461 -17.38 2.81 14.57
C LEU A 461 -17.64 2.04 15.88
N LEU A 462 -16.93 2.43 16.92
CA LEU A 462 -17.16 1.95 18.27
C LEU A 462 -17.77 3.09 19.12
N VAL A 463 -18.83 2.79 19.83
CA VAL A 463 -19.54 3.73 20.70
C VAL A 463 -19.48 3.23 22.13
N LYS A 464 -19.21 4.13 23.07
CA LYS A 464 -19.20 3.84 24.50
C LYS A 464 -20.55 3.27 24.95
N ARG A 465 -20.53 2.18 25.75
CA ARG A 465 -21.69 1.56 26.37
C ARG A 465 -22.31 2.43 27.44
#